data_47221336be324d45913a283fc1538475
#
_entry.id   47221336be324d45913a283fc1538475
#
_cell.length_a   1.000
_cell.length_b   1.000
_cell.length_c   1.000
_cell.angle_alpha   90.00
_cell.angle_beta   90.00
_cell.angle_gamma   90.00
#
_symmetry.space_group_name_H-M   'P 1'
#
loop_
_entity.id
_entity.type
_entity.pdbx_description
1 polymer ?
#
loop_
_entity_poly.entity_id
_entity_poly.type
_entity_poly.pdbx_seq_one_letter_code
_entity_poly.pdbx_strand_id
1 'polypeptide(L)'
;MIDTFGRSITYLRVSVTELCNLRCRYCMPEDGVCKKEHADMLTEDELIQAVEAAAALGITKLRITGGEPLVKKNIVSICRRASRVPGIREVCLTTNGILLPELARPLKEAGVSRLNLSLDTLDPQKYAHITRRGSLDDFWKGFHAALDADFQKIKLNAVLIGGFNDDEILPLAELTRKYPVDVRFIEMMPMCDSSGFGPEAYIPFTRVLKALPEAVPAAKDGGVAKLFHLPGALGNIGLISPVSAHFCGECNRIRLTADGKVKPCLHSNAEYPLKGLDFDGMKAQLEAAILGKPQWHGDLDVAHKSGAGRNMNQIGG
;
A
#
# COMPACT_ATOMS: atom_id res chain seq x y z
N MET A 1 13.99 -6.85 -14.16
CA MET A 1 14.06 -6.16 -15.46
C MET A 1 14.36 -4.68 -15.25
N ILE A 2 15.08 -4.02 -16.18
CA ILE A 2 15.38 -2.59 -16.13
C ILE A 2 14.41 -1.85 -17.07
N ASP A 3 13.85 -0.73 -16.62
CA ASP A 3 12.97 0.11 -17.47
C ASP A 3 13.76 1.06 -18.38
N THR A 4 13.06 1.85 -19.20
CA THR A 4 13.67 2.79 -20.16
C THR A 4 14.47 3.93 -19.51
N PHE A 5 14.37 4.13 -18.19
CA PHE A 5 15.07 5.15 -17.42
C PHE A 5 16.14 4.57 -16.47
N GLY A 6 16.53 3.30 -16.66
CA GLY A 6 17.58 2.64 -15.88
C GLY A 6 17.15 2.17 -14.49
N ARG A 7 15.84 2.21 -14.12
CA ARG A 7 15.34 1.74 -12.83
C ARG A 7 15.15 0.22 -12.86
N SER A 8 15.67 -0.48 -11.86
CA SER A 8 15.44 -1.92 -11.70
C SER A 8 14.07 -2.16 -11.08
N ILE A 9 13.15 -2.70 -11.87
CA ILE A 9 11.77 -2.99 -11.43
C ILE A 9 11.73 -4.39 -10.81
N THR A 10 11.59 -4.44 -9.49
CA THR A 10 11.68 -5.67 -8.68
C THR A 10 10.48 -5.91 -7.79
N TYR A 11 9.48 -5.02 -7.83
CA TYR A 11 8.39 -5.01 -6.88
C TYR A 11 7.03 -4.92 -7.57
N LEU A 12 6.18 -5.94 -7.40
CA LEU A 12 4.81 -5.96 -7.86
C LEU A 12 3.84 -5.76 -6.69
N ARG A 13 2.94 -4.77 -6.81
CA ARG A 13 1.78 -4.63 -5.92
C ARG A 13 0.59 -5.30 -6.58
N VAL A 14 -0.09 -6.20 -5.87
CA VAL A 14 -1.18 -7.01 -6.39
C VAL A 14 -2.45 -6.66 -5.62
N SER A 15 -3.42 -6.06 -6.28
CA SER A 15 -4.77 -5.88 -5.74
C SER A 15 -5.55 -7.18 -5.96
N VAL A 16 -6.00 -7.82 -4.89
CA VAL A 16 -6.75 -9.09 -4.97
C VAL A 16 -8.26 -8.87 -4.95
N THR A 17 -8.71 -7.66 -4.63
CA THR A 17 -10.12 -7.28 -4.57
C THR A 17 -10.27 -5.76 -4.56
N GLU A 18 -11.37 -5.25 -5.10
CA GLU A 18 -11.76 -3.84 -4.95
C GLU A 18 -12.63 -3.60 -3.71
N LEU A 19 -13.13 -4.67 -3.10
CA LEU A 19 -14.02 -4.60 -1.93
C LEU A 19 -13.22 -4.27 -0.66
N CYS A 20 -13.85 -3.52 0.25
CA CYS A 20 -13.31 -3.19 1.57
C CYS A 20 -14.43 -3.24 2.61
N ASN A 21 -14.11 -3.62 3.82
CA ASN A 21 -15.01 -3.53 4.98
C ASN A 21 -15.08 -2.11 5.59
N LEU A 22 -14.16 -1.22 5.20
CA LEU A 22 -14.17 0.21 5.54
C LEU A 22 -14.59 1.08 4.34
N ARG A 23 -14.79 2.39 4.61
CA ARG A 23 -15.14 3.43 3.61
C ARG A 23 -14.34 4.69 3.86
N CYS A 24 -13.00 4.57 3.95
CA CYS A 24 -12.14 5.72 4.26
C CYS A 24 -12.37 6.87 3.29
N ARG A 25 -12.57 8.07 3.84
CA ARG A 25 -13.02 9.27 3.12
C ARG A 25 -12.09 9.68 1.97
N TYR A 26 -10.80 9.46 2.12
CA TYR A 26 -9.80 9.77 1.08
C TYR A 26 -9.60 8.63 0.06
N CYS A 27 -10.22 7.45 0.26
CA CYS A 27 -9.93 6.24 -0.50
C CYS A 27 -11.06 5.86 -1.46
N MET A 28 -12.31 5.98 -1.02
CA MET A 28 -13.49 5.59 -1.81
C MET A 28 -14.75 6.36 -1.39
N PRO A 29 -15.77 6.41 -2.28
CA PRO A 29 -17.08 6.95 -1.96
C PRO A 29 -17.75 6.24 -0.76
N GLU A 30 -18.70 6.90 -0.13
CA GLU A 30 -19.42 6.38 1.05
C GLU A 30 -20.24 5.13 0.73
N ASP A 31 -20.88 5.09 -0.43
CA ASP A 31 -21.62 3.92 -0.91
C ASP A 31 -20.72 2.78 -1.36
N GLY A 32 -19.40 3.03 -1.44
CA GLY A 32 -18.40 2.08 -1.90
C GLY A 32 -18.25 2.09 -3.42
N VAL A 33 -17.88 0.94 -3.97
CA VAL A 33 -17.72 0.75 -5.42
C VAL A 33 -18.72 -0.26 -5.93
N CYS A 34 -19.17 -0.08 -7.17
CA CYS A 34 -19.99 -1.07 -7.86
C CYS A 34 -19.23 -2.41 -7.88
N LYS A 35 -19.90 -3.44 -7.41
CA LYS A 35 -19.34 -4.78 -7.43
C LYS A 35 -19.28 -5.26 -8.89
N LYS A 36 -18.06 -5.51 -9.38
CA LYS A 36 -17.85 -6.16 -10.68
C LYS A 36 -18.29 -7.61 -10.62
N GLU A 37 -18.66 -8.16 -11.76
CA GLU A 37 -18.97 -9.57 -11.87
C GLU A 37 -17.72 -10.43 -11.64
N HIS A 38 -17.91 -11.66 -11.17
CA HIS A 38 -16.78 -12.57 -10.97
C HIS A 38 -16.02 -12.86 -12.27
N ALA A 39 -16.75 -12.86 -13.40
CA ALA A 39 -16.16 -13.03 -14.73
C ALA A 39 -15.18 -11.91 -15.11
N ASP A 40 -15.30 -10.72 -14.53
CA ASP A 40 -14.41 -9.58 -14.81
C ASP A 40 -13.16 -9.56 -13.92
N MET A 41 -13.14 -10.37 -12.87
CA MET A 41 -12.03 -10.41 -11.91
C MET A 41 -11.05 -11.52 -12.24
N LEU A 42 -9.76 -11.35 -11.87
CA LEU A 42 -8.80 -12.46 -11.95
C LEU A 42 -9.22 -13.60 -11.02
N THR A 43 -9.17 -14.80 -11.54
CA THR A 43 -9.20 -16.04 -10.75
C THR A 43 -7.89 -16.14 -9.94
N GLU A 44 -7.88 -17.05 -8.96
CA GLU A 44 -6.64 -17.32 -8.22
C GLU A 44 -5.55 -17.87 -9.14
N ASP A 45 -5.89 -18.74 -10.08
CA ASP A 45 -4.93 -19.34 -11.02
C ASP A 45 -4.33 -18.30 -11.97
N GLU A 46 -5.14 -17.43 -12.57
CA GLU A 46 -4.66 -16.31 -13.39
C GLU A 46 -3.77 -15.35 -12.60
N LEU A 47 -4.11 -15.08 -11.33
CA LEU A 47 -3.30 -14.23 -10.47
C LEU A 47 -1.93 -14.86 -10.20
N ILE A 48 -1.88 -16.16 -9.89
CA ILE A 48 -0.61 -16.85 -9.65
C ILE A 48 0.22 -16.91 -10.93
N GLN A 49 -0.40 -17.21 -12.08
CA GLN A 49 0.28 -17.19 -13.37
C GLN A 49 0.87 -15.81 -13.69
N ALA A 50 0.16 -14.72 -13.38
CA ALA A 50 0.68 -13.36 -13.51
C ALA A 50 1.88 -13.08 -12.57
N VAL A 51 1.88 -13.66 -11.35
CA VAL A 51 3.01 -13.58 -10.43
C VAL A 51 4.21 -14.37 -10.95
N GLU A 52 4.00 -15.56 -11.52
CA GLU A 52 5.04 -16.38 -12.16
C GLU A 52 5.68 -15.64 -13.35
N ALA A 53 4.85 -15.06 -14.23
CA ALA A 53 5.32 -14.25 -15.34
C ALA A 53 6.13 -13.02 -14.88
N ALA A 54 5.68 -12.37 -13.81
CA ALA A 54 6.40 -11.25 -13.20
C ALA A 54 7.74 -11.69 -12.58
N ALA A 55 7.78 -12.85 -11.91
CA ALA A 55 9.01 -13.42 -11.35
C ALA A 55 10.04 -13.74 -12.45
N ALA A 56 9.59 -14.25 -13.60
CA ALA A 56 10.44 -14.50 -14.77
C ALA A 56 11.07 -13.20 -15.33
N LEU A 57 10.47 -12.03 -15.09
CA LEU A 57 11.01 -10.71 -15.44
C LEU A 57 11.89 -10.10 -14.33
N GLY A 58 12.13 -10.83 -13.22
CA GLY A 58 12.99 -10.39 -12.12
C GLY A 58 12.25 -9.64 -11.01
N ILE A 59 10.94 -9.73 -10.92
CA ILE A 59 10.19 -9.32 -9.73
C ILE A 59 10.50 -10.30 -8.60
N THR A 60 10.96 -9.78 -7.48
CA THR A 60 11.34 -10.59 -6.31
C THR A 60 10.51 -10.30 -5.07
N LYS A 61 9.75 -9.21 -5.11
CA LYS A 61 8.91 -8.76 -4.00
C LYS A 61 7.48 -8.58 -4.43
N LEU A 62 6.58 -9.14 -3.63
CA LEU A 62 5.13 -8.94 -3.79
C LEU A 62 4.58 -8.12 -2.63
N ARG A 63 3.56 -7.32 -2.91
CA ARG A 63 2.70 -6.76 -1.88
C ARG A 63 1.26 -7.01 -2.23
N ILE A 64 0.63 -7.84 -1.45
CA ILE A 64 -0.78 -8.11 -1.55
C ILE A 64 -1.55 -6.93 -0.95
N THR A 65 -2.47 -6.41 -1.72
CA THR A 65 -3.31 -5.24 -1.39
C THR A 65 -4.72 -5.46 -1.93
N GLY A 66 -5.50 -4.40 -2.03
CA GLY A 66 -6.83 -4.39 -2.62
C GLY A 66 -7.56 -3.13 -2.19
N GLY A 67 -8.87 -3.24 -2.08
CA GLY A 67 -9.60 -2.48 -1.09
C GLY A 67 -9.12 -2.93 0.29
N GLU A 68 -9.65 -4.05 0.78
CA GLU A 68 -9.08 -4.75 1.94
C GLU A 68 -8.81 -6.22 1.55
N PRO A 69 -7.55 -6.67 1.49
CA PRO A 69 -7.24 -8.03 1.02
C PRO A 69 -7.81 -9.12 1.91
N LEU A 70 -7.99 -8.85 3.22
CA LEU A 70 -8.48 -9.85 4.18
C LEU A 70 -9.98 -10.18 4.01
N VAL A 71 -10.76 -9.39 3.27
CA VAL A 71 -12.15 -9.76 2.93
C VAL A 71 -12.21 -10.81 1.80
N LYS A 72 -11.10 -11.08 1.12
CA LYS A 72 -11.03 -12.11 0.07
C LYS A 72 -10.96 -13.47 0.72
N LYS A 73 -11.99 -14.31 0.54
CA LYS A 73 -12.13 -15.61 1.23
C LYS A 73 -10.92 -16.54 1.08
N ASN A 74 -10.27 -16.54 -0.09
CA ASN A 74 -9.11 -17.38 -0.38
C ASN A 74 -7.77 -16.66 -0.22
N ILE A 75 -7.70 -15.59 0.59
CA ILE A 75 -6.49 -14.77 0.75
C ILE A 75 -5.29 -15.58 1.27
N VAL A 76 -5.50 -16.50 2.20
CA VAL A 76 -4.44 -17.37 2.74
C VAL A 76 -3.90 -18.31 1.66
N SER A 77 -4.77 -18.86 0.80
CA SER A 77 -4.37 -19.69 -0.36
C SER A 77 -3.52 -18.88 -1.34
N ILE A 78 -4.00 -17.68 -1.72
CA ILE A 78 -3.28 -16.77 -2.61
C ILE A 78 -1.87 -16.46 -2.05
N CYS A 79 -1.76 -16.09 -0.78
CA CYS A 79 -0.48 -15.78 -0.15
C CYS A 79 0.46 -16.99 -0.16
N ARG A 80 -0.06 -18.19 0.18
CA ARG A 80 0.71 -19.44 0.21
C ARG A 80 1.22 -19.83 -1.17
N ARG A 81 0.40 -19.72 -2.20
CA ARG A 81 0.82 -20.00 -3.58
C ARG A 81 1.82 -18.98 -4.07
N ALA A 82 1.55 -17.70 -3.88
CA ALA A 82 2.42 -16.61 -4.30
C ALA A 82 3.81 -16.66 -3.62
N SER A 83 3.88 -17.07 -2.34
CA SER A 83 5.16 -17.20 -1.63
C SER A 83 6.01 -18.37 -2.12
N ARG A 84 5.42 -19.34 -2.81
CA ARG A 84 6.10 -20.51 -3.37
C ARG A 84 6.55 -20.34 -4.82
N VAL A 85 6.18 -19.25 -5.47
CA VAL A 85 6.61 -18.97 -6.85
C VAL A 85 8.13 -18.80 -6.88
N PRO A 86 8.85 -19.56 -7.70
CA PRO A 86 10.31 -19.43 -7.83
C PRO A 86 10.70 -17.99 -8.23
N GLY A 87 11.68 -17.42 -7.55
CA GLY A 87 12.13 -16.04 -7.75
C GLY A 87 11.49 -15.03 -6.81
N ILE A 88 10.33 -15.29 -6.24
CA ILE A 88 9.72 -14.45 -5.20
C ILE A 88 10.44 -14.71 -3.86
N ARG A 89 10.98 -13.64 -3.28
CA ARG A 89 11.75 -13.69 -2.03
C ARG A 89 11.00 -13.11 -0.84
N GLU A 90 10.04 -12.23 -1.10
CA GLU A 90 9.32 -11.53 -0.05
C GLU A 90 7.85 -11.32 -0.44
N VAL A 91 6.93 -11.76 0.41
CA VAL A 91 5.50 -11.47 0.32
C VAL A 91 5.11 -10.57 1.49
N CYS A 92 4.66 -9.36 1.16
CA CYS A 92 4.14 -8.39 2.12
C CYS A 92 2.63 -8.26 1.96
N LEU A 93 1.95 -7.80 2.99
CA LEU A 93 0.52 -7.51 2.95
C LEU A 93 0.24 -6.10 3.50
N THR A 94 -0.69 -5.37 2.88
CA THR A 94 -1.22 -4.11 3.41
C THR A 94 -2.68 -4.31 3.77
N THR A 95 -3.08 -3.96 4.99
CA THR A 95 -4.42 -4.20 5.53
C THR A 95 -4.82 -3.11 6.52
N ASN A 96 -6.12 -2.93 6.73
CA ASN A 96 -6.65 -2.13 7.83
C ASN A 96 -6.58 -2.84 9.20
N GLY A 97 -6.19 -4.12 9.24
CA GLY A 97 -5.94 -4.87 10.46
C GLY A 97 -7.15 -5.52 11.13
N ILE A 98 -8.37 -5.11 10.83
CA ILE A 98 -9.59 -5.53 11.56
C ILE A 98 -9.80 -7.05 11.57
N LEU A 99 -9.44 -7.74 10.49
CA LEU A 99 -9.61 -9.20 10.36
C LEU A 99 -8.37 -10.01 10.75
N LEU A 100 -7.32 -9.37 11.27
CA LEU A 100 -6.10 -10.07 11.70
C LEU A 100 -6.27 -10.96 12.93
N PRO A 101 -7.20 -10.73 13.88
CA PRO A 101 -7.37 -11.68 15.00
C PRO A 101 -7.52 -13.13 14.54
N GLU A 102 -8.21 -13.36 13.44
CA GLU A 102 -8.44 -14.71 12.88
C GLU A 102 -7.38 -15.11 11.84
N LEU A 103 -6.75 -14.14 11.16
CA LEU A 103 -5.96 -14.39 9.97
C LEU A 103 -4.45 -14.18 10.15
N ALA A 104 -3.98 -13.56 11.23
CA ALA A 104 -2.56 -13.24 11.40
C ALA A 104 -1.68 -14.49 11.34
N ARG A 105 -1.98 -15.52 12.13
CA ARG A 105 -1.22 -16.77 12.15
C ARG A 105 -1.33 -17.54 10.83
N PRO A 106 -2.51 -17.79 10.24
CA PRO A 106 -2.63 -18.38 8.91
C PRO A 106 -1.85 -17.67 7.81
N LEU A 107 -1.81 -16.32 7.82
CA LEU A 107 -1.05 -15.53 6.87
C LEU A 107 0.46 -15.68 7.07
N LYS A 108 0.94 -15.68 8.31
CA LYS A 108 2.35 -15.96 8.63
C LYS A 108 2.77 -17.33 8.12
N GLU A 109 1.99 -18.37 8.38
CA GLU A 109 2.21 -19.74 7.92
C GLU A 109 2.11 -19.87 6.39
N ALA A 110 1.35 -19.00 5.73
CA ALA A 110 1.25 -18.90 4.28
C ALA A 110 2.45 -18.18 3.64
N GLY A 111 3.45 -17.73 4.42
CA GLY A 111 4.66 -17.10 3.92
C GLY A 111 4.62 -15.58 3.83
N VAL A 112 3.61 -14.92 4.38
CA VAL A 112 3.62 -13.46 4.54
C VAL A 112 4.68 -13.10 5.58
N SER A 113 5.68 -12.31 5.17
CA SER A 113 6.80 -11.94 6.04
C SER A 113 6.62 -10.59 6.73
N ARG A 114 5.92 -9.65 6.08
CA ARG A 114 5.77 -8.27 6.59
C ARG A 114 4.34 -7.76 6.44
N LEU A 115 3.91 -6.99 7.44
CA LEU A 115 2.62 -6.31 7.42
C LEU A 115 2.80 -4.78 7.35
N ASN A 116 1.94 -4.14 6.56
CA ASN A 116 1.64 -2.72 6.69
C ASN A 116 0.21 -2.58 7.19
N LEU A 117 0.02 -1.97 8.33
CA LEU A 117 -1.30 -1.69 8.91
C LEU A 117 -1.62 -0.22 8.73
N SER A 118 -2.83 0.08 8.28
CA SER A 118 -3.30 1.45 8.09
C SER A 118 -3.87 1.98 9.39
N LEU A 119 -3.26 3.06 9.94
CA LEU A 119 -3.70 3.71 11.17
C LEU A 119 -3.47 5.21 11.05
N ASP A 120 -4.52 5.97 10.78
CA ASP A 120 -4.41 7.40 10.53
C ASP A 120 -4.53 8.24 11.82
N THR A 121 -5.09 7.68 12.89
CA THR A 121 -5.36 8.40 14.14
C THR A 121 -5.44 7.45 15.34
N LEU A 122 -5.14 7.98 16.53
CA LEU A 122 -5.29 7.29 17.82
C LEU A 122 -6.57 7.70 18.56
N ASP A 123 -7.32 8.66 18.01
CA ASP A 123 -8.61 9.10 18.55
C ASP A 123 -9.74 8.24 17.99
N PRO A 124 -10.57 7.57 18.85
CA PRO A 124 -11.65 6.72 18.40
C PRO A 124 -12.72 7.44 17.56
N GLN A 125 -12.99 8.72 17.85
CA GLN A 125 -13.98 9.50 17.12
C GLN A 125 -13.44 9.90 15.74
N LYS A 126 -12.20 10.37 15.67
CA LYS A 126 -11.51 10.63 14.40
C LYS A 126 -11.42 9.34 13.57
N TYR A 127 -11.10 8.19 14.20
CA TYR A 127 -11.03 6.89 13.50
C TYR A 127 -12.38 6.50 12.89
N ALA A 128 -13.46 6.58 13.66
CA ALA A 128 -14.82 6.32 13.16
C ALA A 128 -15.19 7.29 12.04
N HIS A 129 -14.82 8.58 12.16
CA HIS A 129 -15.08 9.60 11.15
C HIS A 129 -14.35 9.32 9.84
N ILE A 130 -13.04 9.06 9.87
CA ILE A 130 -12.23 8.87 8.66
C ILE A 130 -12.56 7.56 7.94
N THR A 131 -12.82 6.49 8.70
CA THR A 131 -13.12 5.16 8.15
C THR A 131 -14.59 4.94 7.84
N ARG A 132 -15.49 5.77 8.37
CA ARG A 132 -16.97 5.70 8.33
C ARG A 132 -17.60 4.46 8.95
N ARG A 133 -16.90 3.33 9.03
CA ARG A 133 -17.44 2.03 9.45
C ARG A 133 -16.56 1.28 10.46
N GLY A 134 -15.38 1.82 10.78
CA GLY A 134 -14.40 1.15 11.62
C GLY A 134 -14.49 1.53 13.09
N SER A 135 -13.96 0.64 13.93
CA SER A 135 -13.70 0.87 15.35
C SER A 135 -12.19 0.81 15.59
N LEU A 136 -11.65 1.76 16.34
CA LEU A 136 -10.24 1.76 16.73
C LEU A 136 -9.91 0.55 17.64
N ASP A 137 -10.85 0.09 18.46
CA ASP A 137 -10.67 -1.10 19.29
C ASP A 137 -10.46 -2.36 18.45
N ASP A 138 -11.18 -2.49 17.33
CA ASP A 138 -10.99 -3.63 16.42
C ASP A 138 -9.65 -3.57 15.70
N PHE A 139 -9.17 -2.37 15.37
CA PHE A 139 -7.80 -2.19 14.89
C PHE A 139 -6.78 -2.68 15.93
N TRP A 140 -6.92 -2.28 17.20
CA TRP A 140 -5.98 -2.69 18.26
C TRP A 140 -5.98 -4.20 18.50
N LYS A 141 -7.13 -4.87 18.46
CA LYS A 141 -7.20 -6.34 18.51
C LYS A 141 -6.38 -6.96 17.37
N GLY A 142 -6.53 -6.45 16.14
CA GLY A 142 -5.78 -6.91 14.98
C GLY A 142 -4.28 -6.61 15.07
N PHE A 143 -3.90 -5.45 15.59
CA PHE A 143 -2.52 -5.07 15.81
C PHE A 143 -1.81 -6.00 16.81
N HIS A 144 -2.46 -6.32 17.94
CA HIS A 144 -1.91 -7.25 18.91
C HIS A 144 -1.79 -8.67 18.33
N ALA A 145 -2.79 -9.14 17.60
CA ALA A 145 -2.72 -10.41 16.90
C ALA A 145 -1.56 -10.45 15.88
N ALA A 146 -1.25 -9.34 15.24
CA ALA A 146 -0.08 -9.24 14.35
C ALA A 146 1.24 -9.32 15.11
N LEU A 147 1.34 -8.69 16.28
CA LEU A 147 2.52 -8.80 17.15
C LEU A 147 2.73 -10.24 17.64
N ASP A 148 1.65 -10.89 18.10
CA ASP A 148 1.66 -12.26 18.63
C ASP A 148 2.00 -13.31 17.55
N ALA A 149 1.73 -13.01 16.28
CA ALA A 149 2.07 -13.87 15.15
C ALA A 149 3.54 -13.75 14.70
N ASP A 150 4.32 -12.87 15.32
CA ASP A 150 5.77 -12.71 15.10
C ASP A 150 6.14 -12.48 13.62
N PHE A 151 5.52 -11.51 12.96
CA PHE A 151 5.95 -11.10 11.63
C PHE A 151 7.34 -10.44 11.70
N GLN A 152 8.18 -10.65 10.67
CA GLN A 152 9.54 -10.09 10.61
C GLN A 152 9.55 -8.57 10.75
N LYS A 153 8.52 -7.89 10.25
CA LYS A 153 8.36 -6.45 10.38
C LYS A 153 6.90 -6.02 10.25
N ILE A 154 6.47 -5.19 11.17
CA ILE A 154 5.17 -4.51 11.14
C ILE A 154 5.43 -3.02 10.94
N LYS A 155 4.65 -2.39 10.05
CA LYS A 155 4.70 -0.96 9.78
C LYS A 155 3.30 -0.39 9.91
N LEU A 156 3.18 0.70 10.66
CA LEU A 156 1.95 1.49 10.74
C LEU A 156 2.05 2.61 9.69
N ASN A 157 1.08 2.70 8.82
CA ASN A 157 1.00 3.75 7.81
C ASN A 157 -0.10 4.74 8.19
N ALA A 158 0.24 6.00 8.33
CA ALA A 158 -0.69 7.11 8.57
C ALA A 158 -0.67 8.05 7.37
N VAL A 159 -1.81 8.26 6.72
CA VAL A 159 -1.97 9.35 5.76
C VAL A 159 -2.11 10.64 6.55
N LEU A 160 -1.18 11.57 6.33
CA LEU A 160 -1.13 12.83 7.05
C LEU A 160 -2.07 13.85 6.39
N ILE A 161 -3.04 14.32 7.16
CA ILE A 161 -4.12 15.20 6.69
C ILE A 161 -4.17 16.44 7.60
N GLY A 162 -3.90 17.61 7.01
CA GLY A 162 -3.92 18.89 7.74
C GLY A 162 -5.30 19.19 8.32
N GLY A 163 -5.31 19.69 9.57
CA GLY A 163 -6.54 19.98 10.31
C GLY A 163 -7.32 18.75 10.80
N PHE A 164 -6.78 17.54 10.57
CA PHE A 164 -7.42 16.31 11.00
C PHE A 164 -6.55 15.49 11.98
N ASN A 165 -5.35 15.08 11.57
CA ASN A 165 -4.46 14.24 12.38
C ASN A 165 -3.03 14.80 12.48
N ASP A 166 -2.78 15.99 12.02
CA ASP A 166 -1.47 16.64 12.12
C ASP A 166 -1.10 17.07 13.56
N ASP A 167 -2.07 17.07 14.46
CA ASP A 167 -1.91 17.16 15.91
C ASP A 167 -1.46 15.85 16.57
N GLU A 168 -1.60 14.72 15.89
CA GLU A 168 -1.26 13.39 16.38
C GLU A 168 0.12 12.86 15.90
N ILE A 169 0.92 13.67 15.23
CA ILE A 169 2.25 13.25 14.73
C ILE A 169 3.12 12.69 15.87
N LEU A 170 3.23 13.39 17.00
CA LEU A 170 4.01 12.92 18.14
C LEU A 170 3.40 11.67 18.80
N PRO A 171 2.10 11.61 19.15
CA PRO A 171 1.49 10.40 19.68
C PRO A 171 1.63 9.16 18.79
N LEU A 172 1.47 9.31 17.48
CA LEU A 172 1.69 8.22 16.52
C LEU A 172 3.15 7.78 16.49
N ALA A 173 4.09 8.73 16.49
CA ALA A 173 5.52 8.43 16.51
C ALA A 173 5.95 7.69 17.78
N GLU A 174 5.36 8.00 18.95
CA GLU A 174 5.61 7.33 20.22
C GLU A 174 5.28 5.82 20.20
N LEU A 175 4.48 5.36 19.25
CA LEU A 175 4.24 3.92 19.06
C LEU A 175 5.54 3.16 18.72
N THR A 176 6.53 3.83 18.12
CA THR A 176 7.84 3.23 17.85
C THR A 176 8.67 2.97 19.10
N ARG A 177 8.39 3.69 20.21
CA ARG A 177 9.02 3.46 21.53
C ARG A 177 8.33 2.34 22.29
N LYS A 178 7.01 2.19 22.10
CA LYS A 178 6.21 1.16 22.80
C LYS A 178 6.29 -0.21 22.15
N TYR A 179 6.43 -0.25 20.81
CA TYR A 179 6.34 -1.48 20.03
C TYR A 179 7.47 -1.55 19.00
N PRO A 180 7.92 -2.76 18.60
CA PRO A 180 8.95 -2.96 17.57
C PRO A 180 8.37 -2.74 16.16
N VAL A 181 7.84 -1.56 15.90
CA VAL A 181 7.18 -1.19 14.64
C VAL A 181 7.76 0.09 14.04
N ASP A 182 7.74 0.19 12.71
CA ASP A 182 7.97 1.49 12.08
C ASP A 182 6.64 2.25 11.94
N VAL A 183 6.64 3.54 12.18
CA VAL A 183 5.51 4.43 11.84
C VAL A 183 5.86 5.21 10.59
N ARG A 184 4.98 5.21 9.60
CA ARG A 184 5.18 5.88 8.32
C ARG A 184 4.11 6.93 8.09
N PHE A 185 4.54 8.17 8.01
CA PHE A 185 3.70 9.29 7.60
C PHE A 185 3.74 9.42 6.08
N ILE A 186 2.57 9.43 5.46
CA ILE A 186 2.39 9.48 4.01
C ILE A 186 1.68 10.77 3.67
N GLU A 187 2.26 11.58 2.81
CA GLU A 187 1.56 12.77 2.29
C GLU A 187 0.28 12.36 1.57
N MET A 188 -0.79 13.07 1.84
CA MET A 188 -2.04 12.91 1.12
C MET A 188 -1.83 13.23 -0.36
N MET A 189 -2.36 12.37 -1.23
CA MET A 189 -2.27 12.53 -2.68
C MET A 189 -3.63 12.96 -3.25
N PRO A 190 -3.65 13.85 -4.25
CA PRO A 190 -4.90 14.30 -4.88
C PRO A 190 -5.42 13.22 -5.87
N MET A 191 -5.91 12.07 -5.35
CA MET A 191 -6.27 10.90 -6.16
C MET A 191 -7.71 10.92 -6.70
N CYS A 192 -8.66 11.42 -5.95
CA CYS A 192 -10.06 11.46 -6.38
C CYS A 192 -10.81 12.66 -5.80
N ASP A 193 -11.94 13.00 -6.45
CA ASP A 193 -12.78 14.13 -6.04
C ASP A 193 -13.66 13.83 -4.83
N SER A 194 -13.84 12.55 -4.49
CA SER A 194 -14.73 12.12 -3.41
C SER A 194 -14.15 12.29 -2.00
N SER A 195 -12.91 12.76 -1.86
CA SER A 195 -12.26 12.92 -0.56
C SER A 195 -12.92 13.99 0.32
N GLY A 196 -13.51 15.03 -0.29
CA GLY A 196 -14.08 16.16 0.44
C GLY A 196 -13.07 16.98 1.24
N PHE A 197 -11.78 16.83 0.94
CA PHE A 197 -10.69 17.54 1.59
C PHE A 197 -10.25 18.74 0.75
N GLY A 198 -10.17 19.92 1.40
CA GLY A 198 -9.69 21.15 0.77
C GLY A 198 -8.16 21.22 0.66
N PRO A 199 -7.63 22.32 0.11
CA PRO A 199 -6.17 22.51 -0.04
C PRO A 199 -5.38 22.40 1.27
N GLU A 200 -5.98 22.79 2.39
CA GLU A 200 -5.39 22.78 3.74
C GLU A 200 -5.08 21.36 4.23
N ALA A 201 -5.72 20.33 3.67
CA ALA A 201 -5.47 18.94 4.01
C ALA A 201 -4.11 18.42 3.49
N TYR A 202 -3.58 19.08 2.46
CA TYR A 202 -2.31 18.69 1.84
C TYR A 202 -1.14 19.36 2.54
N ILE A 203 -0.55 18.68 3.51
CA ILE A 203 0.57 19.20 4.29
C ILE A 203 1.87 18.44 3.97
N PRO A 204 3.01 19.17 3.86
CA PRO A 204 4.27 18.56 3.48
C PRO A 204 4.89 17.76 4.64
N PHE A 205 5.74 16.78 4.30
CA PHE A 205 6.44 15.94 5.27
C PHE A 205 7.31 16.75 6.27
N THR A 206 7.70 17.96 5.93
CA THR A 206 8.45 18.86 6.83
C THR A 206 7.67 19.18 8.10
N ARG A 207 6.34 19.07 8.08
CA ARG A 207 5.48 19.17 9.27
C ARG A 207 5.84 18.12 10.30
N VAL A 208 6.13 16.88 9.86
CA VAL A 208 6.55 15.77 10.74
C VAL A 208 7.89 16.10 11.41
N LEU A 209 8.88 16.57 10.64
CA LEU A 209 10.19 16.92 11.19
C LEU A 209 10.14 18.08 12.19
N LYS A 210 9.23 19.04 11.97
CA LYS A 210 9.00 20.13 12.94
C LYS A 210 8.37 19.61 14.25
N ALA A 211 7.50 18.60 14.17
CA ALA A 211 6.87 17.99 15.34
C ALA A 211 7.81 17.03 16.09
N LEU A 212 8.85 16.52 15.41
CA LEU A 212 9.81 15.55 15.95
C LEU A 212 11.25 16.09 15.82
N PRO A 213 11.62 17.15 16.53
CA PRO A 213 12.93 17.80 16.36
C PRO A 213 14.12 16.94 16.79
N GLU A 214 13.89 15.90 17.61
CA GLU A 214 14.89 14.94 18.06
C GLU A 214 15.12 13.77 17.09
N ALA A 215 14.33 13.69 15.99
CA ALA A 215 14.44 12.62 15.00
C ALA A 215 15.74 12.77 14.18
N VAL A 216 16.60 11.76 14.20
CA VAL A 216 17.86 11.74 13.45
C VAL A 216 17.73 10.87 12.20
N PRO A 217 18.36 11.23 11.06
CA PRO A 217 18.33 10.40 9.87
C PRO A 217 18.82 8.98 10.14
N ALA A 218 18.12 7.97 9.56
CA ALA A 218 18.46 6.56 9.66
C ALA A 218 18.73 5.95 8.26
N ALA A 219 19.43 4.82 8.24
CA ALA A 219 19.75 4.13 7.00
C ALA A 219 18.50 3.67 6.24
N LYS A 220 18.52 3.75 4.90
CA LYS A 220 17.41 3.27 4.05
C LYS A 220 17.22 1.74 4.21
N ASP A 221 15.96 1.29 4.24
CA ASP A 221 15.58 -0.14 4.28
C ASP A 221 15.26 -0.73 2.90
N GLY A 222 15.76 -0.09 1.82
CA GLY A 222 15.42 -0.46 0.43
C GLY A 222 14.01 -0.04 0.00
N GLY A 223 13.30 0.72 0.84
CA GLY A 223 12.01 1.33 0.53
C GLY A 223 12.14 2.76 -0.01
N VAL A 224 10.99 3.39 -0.29
CA VAL A 224 10.93 4.80 -0.74
C VAL A 224 10.81 5.79 0.42
N ALA A 225 10.56 5.32 1.64
CA ALA A 225 10.50 6.19 2.80
C ALA A 225 11.89 6.70 3.15
N LYS A 226 12.01 8.00 3.43
CA LYS A 226 13.15 8.56 4.16
C LYS A 226 12.98 8.16 5.62
N LEU A 227 13.99 7.48 6.18
CA LEU A 227 13.91 6.96 7.55
C LEU A 227 14.61 7.89 8.53
N PHE A 228 14.00 7.99 9.71
CA PHE A 228 14.50 8.70 10.87
C PHE A 228 14.35 7.81 12.10
N HIS A 229 15.22 8.00 13.08
CA HIS A 229 15.16 7.28 14.35
C HIS A 229 14.93 8.27 15.48
N LEU A 230 14.00 7.93 16.38
CA LEU A 230 13.78 8.67 17.62
C LEU A 230 14.63 8.05 18.75
N PRO A 231 15.25 8.84 19.61
CA PRO A 231 16.00 8.31 20.76
C PRO A 231 15.13 7.35 21.61
N GLY A 232 15.65 6.16 21.87
CA GLY A 232 14.94 5.13 22.64
C GLY A 232 13.84 4.38 21.89
N ALA A 233 13.63 4.61 20.59
CA ALA A 233 12.65 3.87 19.80
C ALA A 233 13.13 2.45 19.44
N LEU A 234 12.20 1.50 19.37
CA LEU A 234 12.43 0.13 18.91
C LEU A 234 12.33 0.02 17.37
N GLY A 235 11.69 1.00 16.73
CA GLY A 235 11.54 1.08 15.29
C GLY A 235 11.88 2.47 14.75
N ASN A 236 11.50 2.75 13.50
CA ASN A 236 11.83 3.98 12.81
C ASN A 236 10.58 4.78 12.40
N ILE A 237 10.79 6.08 12.22
CA ILE A 237 9.84 6.94 11.53
C ILE A 237 10.18 6.94 10.04
N GLY A 238 9.19 6.73 9.19
CA GLY A 238 9.35 6.79 7.74
C GLY A 238 8.53 7.93 7.15
N LEU A 239 9.14 8.73 6.27
CA LEU A 239 8.44 9.80 5.54
C LEU A 239 8.30 9.39 4.09
N ILE A 240 7.06 9.34 3.60
CA ILE A 240 6.72 9.04 2.20
C ILE A 240 6.10 10.30 1.60
N SER A 241 6.85 10.94 0.71
CA SER A 241 6.54 12.28 0.19
C SER A 241 6.33 12.21 -1.33
N PRO A 242 5.21 11.68 -1.81
CA PRO A 242 4.95 11.57 -3.25
C PRO A 242 4.71 12.91 -3.93
N VAL A 243 4.32 13.93 -3.18
CA VAL A 243 3.97 15.26 -3.68
C VAL A 243 5.12 16.24 -3.51
N SER A 244 5.56 16.49 -2.25
CA SER A 244 6.54 17.55 -1.97
C SER A 244 8.00 17.14 -2.26
N ALA A 245 8.31 15.85 -2.31
CA ALA A 245 9.66 15.33 -2.60
C ALA A 245 9.56 13.94 -3.26
N HIS A 246 9.03 13.92 -4.47
CA HIS A 246 8.78 12.68 -5.20
C HIS A 246 10.03 11.82 -5.37
N PHE A 247 9.82 10.50 -5.33
CA PHE A 247 10.87 9.47 -5.41
C PHE A 247 10.80 8.67 -6.74
N CYS A 248 10.31 9.28 -7.81
CA CYS A 248 10.08 8.61 -9.10
C CYS A 248 11.35 8.02 -9.70
N GLY A 249 12.51 8.70 -9.53
CA GLY A 249 13.80 8.21 -10.00
C GLY A 249 14.26 6.90 -9.34
N GLU A 250 13.79 6.59 -8.12
CA GLU A 250 14.10 5.36 -7.38
C GLU A 250 12.92 4.36 -7.38
N CYS A 251 11.84 4.64 -8.13
CA CYS A 251 10.61 3.85 -8.06
C CYS A 251 10.75 2.52 -8.81
N ASN A 252 10.83 1.43 -8.07
CA ASN A 252 10.99 0.06 -8.57
C ASN A 252 9.67 -0.74 -8.70
N ARG A 253 8.50 -0.05 -8.79
CA ARG A 253 7.20 -0.71 -8.64
C ARG A 253 6.36 -0.64 -9.90
N ILE A 254 5.60 -1.73 -10.13
CA ILE A 254 4.41 -1.79 -10.98
C ILE A 254 3.24 -2.34 -10.17
N ARG A 255 2.03 -2.26 -10.72
CA ARG A 255 0.80 -2.68 -10.02
C ARG A 255 -0.04 -3.58 -10.89
N LEU A 256 -0.64 -4.61 -10.30
CA LEU A 256 -1.67 -5.46 -10.89
C LEU A 256 -3.00 -5.16 -10.18
N THR A 257 -4.01 -4.80 -10.94
CA THR A 257 -5.37 -4.57 -10.44
C THR A 257 -6.14 -5.88 -10.31
N ALA A 258 -7.20 -5.90 -9.50
CA ALA A 258 -8.00 -7.10 -9.27
C ALA A 258 -8.77 -7.58 -10.52
N ASP A 259 -9.01 -6.69 -11.48
CA ASP A 259 -9.59 -6.98 -12.79
C ASP A 259 -8.53 -7.30 -13.88
N GLY A 260 -7.30 -7.59 -13.46
CA GLY A 260 -6.26 -8.13 -14.34
C GLY A 260 -5.59 -7.13 -15.26
N LYS A 261 -5.39 -5.89 -14.82
CA LYS A 261 -4.67 -4.88 -15.59
C LYS A 261 -3.39 -4.47 -14.89
N VAL A 262 -2.28 -4.41 -15.62
CA VAL A 262 -1.01 -3.89 -15.10
C VAL A 262 -0.94 -2.39 -15.31
N LYS A 263 -0.64 -1.66 -14.25
CA LYS A 263 -0.37 -0.22 -14.26
C LYS A 263 1.13 0.04 -14.02
N PRO A 264 1.80 0.77 -14.91
CA PRO A 264 3.22 1.10 -14.75
C PRO A 264 3.47 2.08 -13.59
N CYS A 265 2.49 2.95 -13.29
CA CYS A 265 2.56 3.95 -12.24
C CYS A 265 1.19 4.08 -11.54
N LEU A 266 1.20 4.51 -10.27
CA LEU A 266 -0.02 4.81 -9.51
C LEU A 266 -0.86 5.87 -10.23
N HIS A 267 -0.22 6.91 -10.74
CA HIS A 267 -0.85 8.10 -11.32
C HIS A 267 -1.06 8.01 -12.84
N SER A 268 -0.65 6.92 -13.49
CA SER A 268 -0.82 6.73 -14.94
C SER A 268 -2.21 6.18 -15.27
N ASN A 269 -2.77 6.62 -16.41
CA ASN A 269 -3.95 6.01 -17.02
C ASN A 269 -3.63 4.77 -17.86
N ALA A 270 -2.34 4.54 -18.20
CA ALA A 270 -1.95 3.37 -18.98
C ALA A 270 -2.27 2.08 -18.21
N GLU A 271 -2.91 1.15 -18.87
CA GLU A 271 -3.31 -0.16 -18.36
C GLU A 271 -3.03 -1.23 -19.41
N TYR A 272 -2.37 -2.31 -19.00
CA TYR A 272 -2.00 -3.43 -19.86
C TYR A 272 -2.79 -4.66 -19.40
N PRO A 273 -3.71 -5.20 -20.22
CA PRO A 273 -4.57 -6.30 -19.82
C PRO A 273 -3.82 -7.64 -19.74
N LEU A 274 -4.03 -8.38 -18.66
CA LEU A 274 -3.51 -9.74 -18.49
C LEU A 274 -4.59 -10.80 -18.55
N LYS A 275 -5.83 -10.45 -18.21
CA LYS A 275 -6.92 -11.43 -18.11
C LYS A 275 -7.15 -12.18 -19.39
N GLY A 276 -7.26 -13.52 -19.29
CA GLY A 276 -7.48 -14.42 -20.43
C GLY A 276 -6.24 -14.68 -21.29
N LEU A 277 -5.07 -14.14 -20.94
CA LEU A 277 -3.82 -14.44 -21.62
C LEU A 277 -3.16 -15.68 -21.00
N ASP A 278 -2.39 -16.38 -21.80
CA ASP A 278 -1.46 -17.40 -21.35
C ASP A 278 -0.21 -16.80 -20.69
N PHE A 279 0.70 -17.64 -20.23
CA PHE A 279 1.93 -17.21 -19.54
C PHE A 279 2.77 -16.24 -20.39
N ASP A 280 2.99 -16.55 -21.67
CA ASP A 280 3.84 -15.72 -22.55
C ASP A 280 3.16 -14.40 -22.88
N GLY A 281 1.85 -14.40 -23.08
CA GLY A 281 1.05 -13.21 -23.25
C GLY A 281 1.08 -12.30 -22.01
N MET A 282 0.93 -12.87 -20.81
CA MET A 282 1.04 -12.12 -19.55
C MET A 282 2.44 -11.53 -19.37
N LYS A 283 3.50 -12.30 -19.67
CA LYS A 283 4.87 -11.84 -19.59
C LYS A 283 5.14 -10.68 -20.54
N ALA A 284 4.66 -10.76 -21.78
CA ALA A 284 4.80 -9.69 -22.76
C ALA A 284 4.10 -8.40 -22.32
N GLN A 285 2.89 -8.48 -21.76
CA GLN A 285 2.18 -7.30 -21.24
C GLN A 285 2.86 -6.70 -20.01
N LEU A 286 3.40 -7.51 -19.10
CA LEU A 286 4.19 -7.06 -17.96
C LEU A 286 5.46 -6.34 -18.41
N GLU A 287 6.16 -6.89 -19.39
CA GLU A 287 7.34 -6.25 -20.02
C GLU A 287 6.98 -4.92 -20.64
N ALA A 288 5.90 -4.86 -21.45
CA ALA A 288 5.40 -3.62 -22.04
C ALA A 288 5.05 -2.58 -20.95
N ALA A 289 4.43 -3.00 -19.86
CA ALA A 289 4.12 -2.11 -18.75
C ALA A 289 5.39 -1.59 -18.03
N ILE A 290 6.43 -2.40 -17.89
CA ILE A 290 7.72 -1.97 -17.33
C ILE A 290 8.41 -0.96 -18.25
N LEU A 291 8.47 -1.22 -19.55
CA LEU A 291 9.06 -0.32 -20.54
C LEU A 291 8.24 0.97 -20.70
N GLY A 292 6.91 0.89 -20.59
CA GLY A 292 5.99 2.03 -20.62
C GLY A 292 5.90 2.82 -19.31
N LYS A 293 6.74 2.51 -18.31
CA LYS A 293 6.73 3.22 -17.03
C LYS A 293 7.24 4.66 -17.20
N PRO A 294 6.45 5.70 -16.81
CA PRO A 294 6.87 7.08 -16.98
C PRO A 294 8.10 7.42 -16.12
N GLN A 295 8.92 8.36 -16.55
CA GLN A 295 10.06 8.85 -15.79
C GLN A 295 9.60 9.41 -14.43
N TRP A 296 8.52 10.19 -14.44
CA TRP A 296 7.86 10.72 -13.26
C TRP A 296 6.37 10.88 -13.50
N HIS A 297 5.59 11.13 -12.45
CA HIS A 297 4.12 11.16 -12.52
C HIS A 297 3.51 12.52 -12.89
N GLY A 298 4.34 13.53 -13.21
CA GLY A 298 3.88 14.90 -13.41
C GLY A 298 3.72 15.65 -12.07
N ASP A 299 3.37 16.92 -12.16
CA ASP A 299 3.06 17.70 -10.98
C ASP A 299 1.78 17.19 -10.32
N LEU A 300 1.81 17.07 -9.01
CA LEU A 300 0.68 16.67 -8.18
C LEU A 300 0.47 17.73 -7.12
N ASP A 301 -0.66 18.40 -7.20
CA ASP A 301 -1.11 19.36 -6.21
C ASP A 301 -2.66 19.46 -6.26
N VAL A 302 -3.23 20.44 -5.58
CA VAL A 302 -4.69 20.63 -5.56
C VAL A 302 -5.25 21.00 -6.94
N ALA A 303 -4.45 21.70 -7.77
CA ALA A 303 -4.84 22.09 -9.12
C ALA A 303 -4.55 20.97 -10.16
N HIS A 304 -3.52 20.16 -9.90
CA HIS A 304 -3.08 19.08 -10.77
C HIS A 304 -3.33 17.72 -10.09
N LYS A 305 -4.54 17.22 -10.25
CA LYS A 305 -4.93 15.91 -9.69
C LYS A 305 -4.28 14.76 -10.43
N SER A 306 -4.18 13.63 -9.75
CA SER A 306 -3.70 12.39 -10.35
C SER A 306 -4.48 12.04 -11.62
N GLY A 307 -3.78 11.72 -12.70
CA GLY A 307 -4.37 11.22 -13.94
C GLY A 307 -4.94 9.81 -13.84
N ALA A 308 -4.86 9.15 -12.68
CA ALA A 308 -5.40 7.81 -12.50
C ALA A 308 -6.93 7.84 -12.58
N GLY A 309 -7.51 7.21 -13.58
CA GLY A 309 -8.97 7.08 -13.75
C GLY A 309 -9.64 6.11 -12.79
N ARG A 310 -8.95 5.71 -11.70
CA ARG A 310 -9.41 4.75 -10.69
C ARG A 310 -9.23 5.28 -9.29
N ASN A 311 -10.10 4.87 -8.39
CA ASN A 311 -9.96 5.13 -6.96
C ASN A 311 -8.84 4.29 -6.33
N MET A 312 -8.33 4.70 -5.15
CA MET A 312 -7.23 4.03 -4.47
C MET A 312 -7.49 2.54 -4.18
N ASN A 313 -8.71 2.19 -3.78
CA ASN A 313 -9.11 0.81 -3.51
C ASN A 313 -9.08 -0.10 -4.76
N GLN A 314 -9.14 0.46 -5.95
CA GLN A 314 -9.12 -0.28 -7.22
C GLN A 314 -7.70 -0.56 -7.73
N ILE A 315 -6.72 0.20 -7.28
CA ILE A 315 -5.33 0.11 -7.74
C ILE A 315 -4.35 -0.37 -6.66
N GLY A 316 -4.88 -0.78 -5.52
CA GLY A 316 -4.09 -1.31 -4.43
C GLY A 316 -3.25 -0.23 -3.75
N GLY A 317 -3.91 0.64 -3.05
CA GLY A 317 -3.35 1.77 -2.30
C GLY A 317 -2.36 1.38 -1.21
#